data_55eed3e0a157354e5f58eb16421c48fd
#
_entry.id   55eed3e0a157354e5f58eb16421c48fd
#
_cell.length_a   1.000
_cell.length_b   1.000
_cell.length_c   1.000
_cell.angle_alpha   90.00
_cell.angle_beta   90.00
_cell.angle_gamma   90.00
#
_symmetry.space_group_name_H-M   'P 1'
#
loop_
_entity.id
_entity.type
_entity.pdbx_description
1 polymer ?
#
loop_
_entity_poly.entity_id
_entity_poly.type
_entity_poly.pdbx_seq_one_letter_code
_entity_poly.pdbx_strand_id
1 'polypeptide(L)'
;MGKDLAEKFHAARRVFEEADEALGFALSDLCFHGPAEQLQLTENTQPAILATSIAALRAMQAEGFPAPNFVAGHSLGEYSALVAANGLVLNDALKTVRARGRYMQEAVPVGSGAMAAILGANLELIARACEEAAQGQVCSPANINSPAQVVIAGNTDAIDRAMVLLKERGAKRAVKLNVSAPFHCALMKPAQDRLAADLQAVSFSHLSVPLVTNADARAIEDGEEACQSLIRQVSQPVRWLEAVEFLINQGVQTFIEIGPGKVLSGLVRQIDRSVRCVNIEDEASLRFAREALAD
;
A
#
# COMPACT_ATOMS: atom_id res chain seq x y z
N MET A 1 -10.31 -6.36 11.76
CA MET A 1 -10.66 -5.35 10.73
C MET A 1 -11.80 -5.90 9.88
N GLY A 2 -12.68 -5.04 9.32
CA GLY A 2 -13.75 -5.41 8.40
C GLY A 2 -14.98 -6.14 9.00
N LYS A 3 -14.97 -6.49 10.28
CA LYS A 3 -16.06 -7.23 10.94
C LYS A 3 -17.42 -6.53 10.82
N ASP A 4 -17.48 -5.23 11.14
CA ASP A 4 -18.70 -4.43 11.06
C ASP A 4 -19.30 -4.45 9.63
N LEU A 5 -18.46 -4.25 8.61
CA LEU A 5 -18.89 -4.33 7.21
C LEU A 5 -19.44 -5.72 6.85
N ALA A 6 -18.76 -6.80 7.28
CA ALA A 6 -19.20 -8.15 6.99
C ALA A 6 -20.53 -8.52 7.71
N GLU A 7 -20.77 -7.96 8.89
CA GLU A 7 -22.03 -8.14 9.63
C GLU A 7 -23.20 -7.38 8.98
N LYS A 8 -22.95 -6.17 8.46
CA LYS A 8 -23.97 -5.25 7.96
C LYS A 8 -24.28 -5.41 6.47
N PHE A 9 -23.27 -5.75 5.66
CA PHE A 9 -23.39 -5.81 4.21
C PHE A 9 -23.11 -7.23 3.68
N HIS A 10 -24.12 -7.83 3.04
CA HIS A 10 -23.98 -9.15 2.41
C HIS A 10 -22.84 -9.17 1.37
N ALA A 11 -22.68 -8.09 0.57
CA ALA A 11 -21.61 -7.98 -0.41
C ALA A 11 -20.21 -8.01 0.22
N ALA A 12 -20.05 -7.38 1.40
CA ALA A 12 -18.78 -7.39 2.14
C ALA A 12 -18.50 -8.78 2.76
N ARG A 13 -19.53 -9.43 3.32
CA ARG A 13 -19.42 -10.80 3.88
C ARG A 13 -18.90 -11.78 2.85
N ARG A 14 -19.45 -11.76 1.63
CA ARG A 14 -19.02 -12.63 0.54
C ARG A 14 -17.55 -12.49 0.17
N VAL A 15 -16.97 -11.30 0.32
CA VAL A 15 -15.53 -11.09 0.09
C VAL A 15 -14.69 -11.88 1.10
N PHE A 16 -15.09 -11.93 2.36
CA PHE A 16 -14.37 -12.71 3.38
C PHE A 16 -14.57 -14.22 3.19
N GLU A 17 -15.76 -14.67 2.76
CA GLU A 17 -16.02 -16.07 2.39
C GLU A 17 -15.12 -16.50 1.20
N GLU A 18 -15.03 -15.67 0.16
CA GLU A 18 -14.14 -15.90 -0.98
C GLU A 18 -12.66 -15.89 -0.56
N ALA A 19 -12.28 -15.02 0.38
CA ALA A 19 -10.92 -14.96 0.88
C ALA A 19 -10.53 -16.21 1.67
N ASP A 20 -11.42 -16.73 2.51
CA ASP A 20 -11.20 -17.96 3.26
C ASP A 20 -11.05 -19.16 2.32
N GLU A 21 -11.90 -19.27 1.30
CA GLU A 21 -11.82 -20.30 0.27
C GLU A 21 -10.51 -20.20 -0.54
N ALA A 22 -10.17 -18.99 -1.01
CA ALA A 22 -8.98 -18.75 -1.82
C ALA A 22 -7.68 -19.12 -1.11
N LEU A 23 -7.62 -18.84 0.18
CA LEU A 23 -6.41 -19.03 0.98
C LEU A 23 -6.35 -20.39 1.71
N GLY A 24 -7.47 -21.10 1.78
CA GLY A 24 -7.57 -22.40 2.46
C GLY A 24 -7.47 -22.33 3.98
N PHE A 25 -7.71 -21.16 4.59
CA PHE A 25 -7.80 -20.96 6.03
C PHE A 25 -8.74 -19.78 6.34
N ALA A 26 -9.24 -19.70 7.57
CA ALA A 26 -10.17 -18.65 8.01
C ALA A 26 -9.45 -17.30 8.21
N LEU A 27 -9.15 -16.57 7.12
CA LEU A 27 -8.64 -15.21 7.16
C LEU A 27 -9.65 -14.27 7.84
N SER A 28 -10.95 -14.51 7.61
CA SER A 28 -12.03 -13.77 8.23
C SER A 28 -11.97 -13.82 9.76
N ASP A 29 -11.76 -15.00 10.34
CA ASP A 29 -11.63 -15.17 11.78
C ASP A 29 -10.41 -14.44 12.33
N LEU A 30 -9.27 -14.53 11.63
CA LEU A 30 -8.08 -13.79 11.97
C LEU A 30 -8.30 -12.26 11.93
N CYS A 31 -9.03 -11.76 10.92
CA CYS A 31 -9.39 -10.34 10.81
C CYS A 31 -10.32 -9.86 11.92
N PHE A 32 -11.28 -10.70 12.33
CA PHE A 32 -12.37 -10.31 13.25
C PHE A 32 -12.01 -10.53 14.72
N HIS A 33 -11.23 -11.56 15.01
CA HIS A 33 -10.97 -12.02 16.37
C HIS A 33 -9.49 -12.11 16.73
N GLY A 34 -8.57 -12.06 15.75
CA GLY A 34 -7.13 -12.16 15.97
C GLY A 34 -6.64 -13.62 16.10
N PRO A 35 -5.51 -13.86 16.75
CA PRO A 35 -4.75 -12.92 17.58
C PRO A 35 -3.96 -11.86 16.80
N ALA A 36 -3.71 -10.72 17.42
CA ALA A 36 -3.06 -9.57 16.78
C ALA A 36 -1.65 -9.91 16.27
N GLU A 37 -0.90 -10.72 17.00
CA GLU A 37 0.46 -11.14 16.63
C GLU A 37 0.48 -11.91 15.30
N GLN A 38 -0.52 -12.78 15.07
CA GLN A 38 -0.65 -13.50 13.80
C GLN A 38 -1.06 -12.57 12.67
N LEU A 39 -1.96 -11.61 12.94
CA LEU A 39 -2.39 -10.62 11.97
C LEU A 39 -1.26 -9.67 11.55
N GLN A 40 -0.30 -9.38 12.44
CA GLN A 40 0.86 -8.54 12.19
C GLN A 40 1.93 -9.19 11.30
N LEU A 41 1.92 -10.51 11.13
CA LEU A 41 2.80 -11.18 10.17
C LEU A 41 2.46 -10.68 8.77
N THR A 42 3.47 -10.18 8.03
CA THR A 42 3.20 -9.52 6.74
C THR A 42 2.52 -10.43 5.71
N GLU A 43 2.73 -11.75 5.79
CA GLU A 43 2.02 -12.74 4.97
C GLU A 43 0.51 -12.83 5.27
N ASN A 44 0.08 -12.44 6.47
CA ASN A 44 -1.32 -12.38 6.89
C ASN A 44 -1.89 -10.95 6.79
N THR A 45 -1.08 -9.94 7.14
CA THR A 45 -1.49 -8.53 7.07
C THR A 45 -1.89 -8.13 5.65
N GLN A 46 -1.11 -8.55 4.64
CA GLN A 46 -1.37 -8.16 3.25
C GLN A 46 -2.72 -8.68 2.74
N PRO A 47 -3.04 -9.98 2.78
CA PRO A 47 -4.34 -10.45 2.36
C PRO A 47 -5.49 -9.93 3.25
N ALA A 48 -5.25 -9.68 4.54
CA ALA A 48 -6.26 -9.11 5.43
C ALA A 48 -6.64 -7.67 5.05
N ILE A 49 -5.67 -6.82 4.72
CA ILE A 49 -5.92 -5.46 4.23
C ILE A 49 -6.62 -5.51 2.87
N LEU A 50 -6.17 -6.37 1.95
CA LEU A 50 -6.80 -6.54 0.63
C LEU A 50 -8.26 -6.94 0.79
N ALA A 51 -8.56 -8.01 1.52
CA ALA A 51 -9.94 -8.49 1.75
C ALA A 51 -10.81 -7.42 2.39
N THR A 52 -10.29 -6.70 3.40
CA THR A 52 -11.04 -5.63 4.07
C THR A 52 -11.33 -4.46 3.12
N SER A 53 -10.34 -4.06 2.30
CA SER A 53 -10.51 -2.97 1.32
C SER A 53 -11.53 -3.34 0.24
N ILE A 54 -11.48 -4.56 -0.28
CA ILE A 54 -12.45 -5.02 -1.27
C ILE A 54 -13.85 -5.22 -0.65
N ALA A 55 -13.93 -5.68 0.60
CA ALA A 55 -15.22 -5.75 1.33
C ALA A 55 -15.86 -4.36 1.48
N ALA A 56 -15.06 -3.34 1.85
CA ALA A 56 -15.52 -1.95 1.93
C ALA A 56 -15.94 -1.42 0.55
N LEU A 57 -15.17 -1.71 -0.50
CA LEU A 57 -15.52 -1.35 -1.89
C LEU A 57 -16.84 -1.97 -2.32
N ARG A 58 -17.07 -3.26 -2.06
CA ARG A 58 -18.32 -3.95 -2.42
C ARG A 58 -19.52 -3.42 -1.65
N ALA A 59 -19.35 -3.06 -0.37
CA ALA A 59 -20.38 -2.39 0.40
C ALA A 59 -20.70 -1.01 -0.21
N MET A 60 -19.69 -0.21 -0.54
CA MET A 60 -19.84 1.09 -1.20
C MET A 60 -20.58 0.98 -2.54
N GLN A 61 -20.22 0.01 -3.37
CA GLN A 61 -20.88 -0.25 -4.66
C GLN A 61 -22.36 -0.66 -4.49
N ALA A 62 -22.66 -1.49 -3.49
CA ALA A 62 -24.03 -1.91 -3.17
C ALA A 62 -24.92 -0.74 -2.70
N GLU A 63 -24.32 0.30 -2.10
CA GLU A 63 -24.97 1.54 -1.71
C GLU A 63 -25.07 2.58 -2.84
N GLY A 64 -24.68 2.23 -4.07
CA GLY A 64 -24.88 3.04 -5.26
C GLY A 64 -23.92 4.23 -5.42
N PHE A 65 -22.72 4.16 -4.82
CA PHE A 65 -21.70 5.18 -5.08
C PHE A 65 -21.24 5.16 -6.54
N PRO A 66 -20.89 6.31 -7.12
CA PRO A 66 -20.43 6.38 -8.50
C PRO A 66 -19.10 5.64 -8.68
N ALA A 67 -18.85 5.21 -9.93
CA ALA A 67 -17.55 4.67 -10.29
C ALA A 67 -16.46 5.74 -10.18
N PRO A 68 -15.24 5.40 -9.75
CA PRO A 68 -14.13 6.35 -9.69
C PRO A 68 -13.59 6.66 -11.10
N ASN A 69 -12.95 7.84 -11.25
CA ASN A 69 -12.22 8.18 -12.46
C ASN A 69 -10.82 7.56 -12.51
N PHE A 70 -10.23 7.33 -11.36
CA PHE A 70 -8.92 6.72 -11.18
C PHE A 70 -8.93 5.83 -9.95
N VAL A 71 -8.04 4.84 -9.94
CA VAL A 71 -7.70 4.07 -8.75
C VAL A 71 -6.21 4.18 -8.47
N ALA A 72 -5.86 4.17 -7.18
CA ALA A 72 -4.49 4.14 -6.71
C ALA A 72 -4.42 3.41 -5.37
N GLY A 73 -3.24 2.96 -4.99
CA GLY A 73 -3.07 2.34 -3.69
C GLY A 73 -1.60 2.30 -3.31
N HIS A 74 -1.30 2.45 -2.03
CA HIS A 74 0.06 2.48 -1.52
C HIS A 74 0.58 1.06 -1.28
N SER A 75 1.66 0.68 -1.92
CA SER A 75 2.30 -0.65 -1.80
C SER A 75 1.29 -1.80 -2.03
N LEU A 76 0.89 -2.50 -0.98
CA LEU A 76 -0.18 -3.52 -1.01
C LEU A 76 -1.47 -2.98 -1.66
N GLY A 77 -1.79 -1.71 -1.41
CA GLY A 77 -3.00 -1.06 -1.94
C GLY A 77 -3.08 -1.03 -3.47
N GLU A 78 -1.96 -1.13 -4.20
CA GLU A 78 -1.96 -1.22 -5.66
C GLU A 78 -2.64 -2.52 -6.14
N TYR A 79 -2.54 -3.62 -5.39
CA TYR A 79 -3.31 -4.85 -5.65
C TYR A 79 -4.81 -4.65 -5.41
N SER A 80 -5.18 -3.95 -4.34
CA SER A 80 -6.58 -3.60 -4.08
C SER A 80 -7.15 -2.72 -5.20
N ALA A 81 -6.36 -1.77 -5.69
CA ALA A 81 -6.72 -0.90 -6.80
C ALA A 81 -6.91 -1.70 -8.12
N LEU A 82 -6.04 -2.68 -8.39
CA LEU A 82 -6.18 -3.57 -9.55
C LEU A 82 -7.44 -4.42 -9.49
N VAL A 83 -7.80 -4.95 -8.32
CA VAL A 83 -9.07 -5.68 -8.15
C VAL A 83 -10.26 -4.73 -8.34
N ALA A 84 -10.17 -3.50 -7.82
CA ALA A 84 -11.20 -2.47 -7.99
C ALA A 84 -11.41 -2.08 -9.47
N ALA A 85 -10.33 -2.05 -10.26
CA ALA A 85 -10.34 -1.77 -11.70
C ALA A 85 -10.63 -3.01 -12.58
N ASN A 86 -10.97 -4.16 -12.01
CA ASN A 86 -11.18 -5.43 -12.72
C ASN A 86 -9.95 -5.92 -13.51
N GLY A 87 -8.76 -5.41 -13.23
CA GLY A 87 -7.51 -5.83 -13.84
C GLY A 87 -6.97 -7.14 -13.27
N LEU A 88 -7.38 -7.49 -12.04
CA LEU A 88 -6.97 -8.70 -11.34
C LEU A 88 -8.15 -9.28 -10.56
N VAL A 89 -8.39 -10.60 -10.64
CA VAL A 89 -9.44 -11.25 -9.86
C VAL A 89 -9.03 -11.39 -8.39
N LEU A 90 -10.00 -11.27 -7.48
CA LEU A 90 -9.74 -11.25 -6.04
C LEU A 90 -9.01 -12.50 -5.54
N ASN A 91 -9.41 -13.69 -6.02
CA ASN A 91 -8.78 -14.96 -5.64
C ASN A 91 -7.27 -14.98 -5.92
N ASP A 92 -6.87 -14.55 -7.12
CA ASP A 92 -5.47 -14.52 -7.53
C ASP A 92 -4.71 -13.41 -6.78
N ALA A 93 -5.33 -12.26 -6.58
CA ALA A 93 -4.76 -11.17 -5.78
C ALA A 93 -4.45 -11.61 -4.35
N LEU A 94 -5.39 -12.30 -3.67
CA LEU A 94 -5.22 -12.81 -2.30
C LEU A 94 -4.05 -13.78 -2.19
N LYS A 95 -3.96 -14.75 -3.09
CA LYS A 95 -2.85 -15.72 -3.13
C LYS A 95 -1.52 -15.03 -3.38
N THR A 96 -1.51 -14.11 -4.35
CA THR A 96 -0.30 -13.36 -4.74
C THR A 96 0.21 -12.48 -3.60
N VAL A 97 -0.67 -11.70 -2.93
CA VAL A 97 -0.22 -10.81 -1.83
C VAL A 97 0.23 -11.59 -0.60
N ARG A 98 -0.35 -12.79 -0.36
CA ARG A 98 0.15 -13.68 0.69
C ARG A 98 1.55 -14.20 0.38
N ALA A 99 1.78 -14.67 -0.86
CA ALA A 99 3.10 -15.07 -1.33
C ALA A 99 4.09 -13.90 -1.27
N ARG A 100 3.67 -12.70 -1.71
CA ARG A 100 4.46 -11.46 -1.61
C ARG A 100 4.89 -11.18 -0.17
N GLY A 101 3.96 -11.23 0.77
CA GLY A 101 4.26 -11.01 2.20
C GLY A 101 5.33 -11.98 2.71
N ARG A 102 5.19 -13.26 2.40
CA ARG A 102 6.16 -14.30 2.76
C ARG A 102 7.53 -14.07 2.10
N TYR A 103 7.57 -13.79 0.79
CA TYR A 103 8.83 -13.56 0.07
C TYR A 103 9.58 -12.33 0.57
N MET A 104 8.86 -11.26 0.85
CA MET A 104 9.45 -10.03 1.40
C MET A 104 9.99 -10.25 2.82
N GLN A 105 9.33 -11.08 3.64
CA GLN A 105 9.82 -11.45 4.96
C GLN A 105 11.08 -12.33 4.91
N GLU A 106 11.13 -13.25 3.95
CA GLU A 106 12.24 -14.20 3.78
C GLU A 106 13.44 -13.58 3.04
N ALA A 107 13.26 -12.45 2.34
CA ALA A 107 14.31 -11.83 1.53
C ALA A 107 15.52 -11.36 2.32
N VAL A 108 15.32 -10.99 3.60
CA VAL A 108 16.38 -10.48 4.47
C VAL A 108 16.24 -11.12 5.86
N PRO A 109 17.35 -11.63 6.44
CA PRO A 109 17.33 -12.14 7.79
C PRO A 109 16.80 -11.10 8.80
N VAL A 110 16.03 -11.57 9.78
CA VAL A 110 15.47 -10.69 10.82
C VAL A 110 16.60 -9.92 11.51
N GLY A 111 16.43 -8.59 11.62
CA GLY A 111 17.40 -7.68 12.23
C GLY A 111 18.49 -7.16 11.28
N SER A 112 18.66 -7.76 10.08
CA SER A 112 19.68 -7.31 9.11
C SER A 112 19.23 -6.10 8.29
N GLY A 113 17.92 -5.85 8.21
CA GLY A 113 17.32 -4.72 7.52
C GLY A 113 16.45 -3.88 8.45
N ALA A 114 16.30 -2.60 8.10
CA ALA A 114 15.48 -1.66 8.85
C ALA A 114 14.81 -0.63 7.94
N MET A 115 13.78 0.02 8.46
CA MET A 115 13.15 1.21 7.87
C MET A 115 13.06 2.34 8.89
N ALA A 116 13.15 3.58 8.43
CA ALA A 116 12.96 4.74 9.28
C ALA A 116 12.15 5.84 8.58
N ALA A 117 11.19 6.41 9.30
CA ALA A 117 10.45 7.58 8.85
C ALA A 117 11.24 8.86 9.14
N ILE A 118 11.48 9.66 8.10
CA ILE A 118 12.17 10.94 8.16
C ILE A 118 11.14 12.04 7.94
N LEU A 119 11.07 12.97 8.88
CA LEU A 119 10.10 14.06 8.87
C LEU A 119 10.82 15.41 8.77
N GLY A 120 10.31 16.29 7.91
CA GLY A 120 10.74 17.67 7.81
C GLY A 120 12.11 17.87 7.15
N ALA A 121 12.49 16.97 6.26
CA ALA A 121 13.61 17.10 5.34
C ALA A 121 13.12 16.86 3.90
N ASN A 122 13.70 17.52 2.92
CA ASN A 122 13.38 17.31 1.51
C ASN A 122 14.02 16.02 0.97
N LEU A 123 13.47 15.51 -0.12
CA LEU A 123 13.90 14.24 -0.72
C LEU A 123 15.38 14.26 -1.15
N GLU A 124 15.88 15.38 -1.68
CA GLU A 124 17.27 15.51 -2.14
C GLU A 124 18.26 15.36 -0.97
N LEU A 125 17.99 16.05 0.15
CA LEU A 125 18.79 15.91 1.37
C LEU A 125 18.77 14.47 1.91
N ILE A 126 17.60 13.82 1.89
CA ILE A 126 17.43 12.43 2.34
C ILE A 126 18.21 11.48 1.44
N ALA A 127 18.13 11.63 0.11
CA ALA A 127 18.84 10.79 -0.84
C ALA A 127 20.36 10.89 -0.66
N ARG A 128 20.89 12.10 -0.56
CA ARG A 128 22.33 12.35 -0.30
C ARG A 128 22.79 11.74 1.03
N ALA A 129 21.99 11.87 2.09
CA ALA A 129 22.31 11.27 3.37
C ALA A 129 22.30 9.73 3.32
N CYS A 130 21.40 9.13 2.57
CA CYS A 130 21.37 7.69 2.32
C CYS A 130 22.61 7.22 1.56
N GLU A 131 23.02 7.92 0.49
CA GLU A 131 24.22 7.61 -0.28
C GLU A 131 25.48 7.63 0.59
N GLU A 132 25.65 8.68 1.41
CA GLU A 132 26.79 8.82 2.34
C GLU A 132 26.77 7.74 3.43
N ALA A 133 25.58 7.44 3.97
CA ALA A 133 25.40 6.43 5.02
C ALA A 133 25.56 4.99 4.49
N ALA A 134 25.41 4.75 3.21
CA ALA A 134 25.43 3.41 2.63
C ALA A 134 26.77 2.68 2.87
N GLN A 135 27.91 3.32 2.61
CA GLN A 135 29.25 2.75 2.85
C GLN A 135 29.38 1.29 2.36
N GLY A 136 28.89 1.03 1.13
CA GLY A 136 28.87 -0.31 0.54
C GLY A 136 27.68 -1.19 0.91
N GLN A 137 26.79 -0.71 1.78
CA GLN A 137 25.51 -1.32 2.14
C GLN A 137 24.35 -0.66 1.37
N VAL A 138 23.14 -1.20 1.50
CA VAL A 138 21.93 -0.59 0.94
C VAL A 138 21.35 0.42 1.93
N CYS A 139 21.09 1.63 1.44
CA CYS A 139 20.31 2.66 2.12
C CYS A 139 19.69 3.56 1.05
N SER A 140 18.36 3.67 1.00
CA SER A 140 17.68 4.48 -0.01
C SER A 140 16.30 4.95 0.46
N PRO A 141 15.74 6.02 -0.14
CA PRO A 141 14.31 6.31 -0.03
C PRO A 141 13.50 5.10 -0.50
N ALA A 142 12.47 4.75 0.26
CA ALA A 142 11.61 3.59 0.04
C ALA A 142 10.13 3.98 -0.13
N ASN A 143 9.64 4.98 0.63
CA ASN A 143 8.31 5.52 0.45
C ASN A 143 8.39 7.05 0.46
N ILE A 144 8.10 7.66 -0.67
CA ILE A 144 8.02 9.12 -0.81
C ILE A 144 6.55 9.50 -0.58
N ASN A 145 6.20 9.69 0.71
CA ASN A 145 4.80 9.76 1.14
C ASN A 145 4.17 11.15 1.00
N SER A 146 4.94 12.20 1.29
CA SER A 146 4.49 13.60 1.21
C SER A 146 5.72 14.53 1.21
N PRO A 147 5.57 15.83 0.94
CA PRO A 147 6.69 16.79 1.07
C PRO A 147 7.34 16.80 2.46
N ALA A 148 6.60 16.36 3.48
CA ALA A 148 7.02 16.37 4.88
C ALA A 148 7.48 15.00 5.40
N GLN A 149 7.26 13.91 4.66
CA GLN A 149 7.51 12.54 5.13
C GLN A 149 8.06 11.64 4.02
N VAL A 150 9.27 11.13 4.25
CA VAL A 150 9.88 10.06 3.44
C VAL A 150 10.30 8.93 4.37
N VAL A 151 10.06 7.69 3.96
CA VAL A 151 10.60 6.51 4.64
C VAL A 151 11.84 6.03 3.89
N ILE A 152 12.93 5.76 4.62
CA ILE A 152 14.15 5.15 4.09
C ILE A 152 14.22 3.69 4.49
N ALA A 153 14.83 2.84 3.66
CA ALA A 153 15.01 1.41 3.90
C ALA A 153 16.40 0.94 3.46
N GLY A 154 16.89 -0.10 4.12
CA GLY A 154 18.19 -0.68 3.82
C GLY A 154 18.73 -1.56 4.94
N ASN A 155 20.05 -1.78 4.94
CA ASN A 155 20.74 -2.46 6.01
C ASN A 155 20.63 -1.68 7.33
N THR A 156 20.45 -2.38 8.43
CA THR A 156 20.20 -1.77 9.75
C THR A 156 21.25 -0.72 10.10
N ASP A 157 22.55 -1.03 9.98
CA ASP A 157 23.63 -0.11 10.33
C ASP A 157 23.65 1.13 9.42
N ALA A 158 23.34 0.97 8.12
CA ALA A 158 23.26 2.08 7.18
C ALA A 158 22.06 3.00 7.50
N ILE A 159 20.93 2.44 7.87
CA ILE A 159 19.76 3.21 8.32
C ILE A 159 20.08 3.97 9.61
N ASP A 160 20.75 3.35 10.55
CA ASP A 160 21.12 4.01 11.83
C ASP A 160 22.09 5.18 11.57
N ARG A 161 23.09 5.03 10.68
CA ARG A 161 23.97 6.13 10.24
C ARG A 161 23.18 7.25 9.53
N ALA A 162 22.29 6.89 8.60
CA ALA A 162 21.47 7.87 7.89
C ALA A 162 20.59 8.68 8.82
N MET A 163 20.00 8.05 9.84
CA MET A 163 19.19 8.73 10.84
C MET A 163 20.00 9.78 11.65
N VAL A 164 21.26 9.47 11.98
CA VAL A 164 22.17 10.43 12.67
C VAL A 164 22.46 11.60 11.74
N LEU A 165 22.96 11.33 10.52
CA LEU A 165 23.28 12.37 9.54
C LEU A 165 22.08 13.29 9.24
N LEU A 166 20.88 12.72 9.09
CA LEU A 166 19.68 13.49 8.80
C LEU A 166 19.27 14.40 9.96
N LYS A 167 19.44 13.95 11.22
CA LYS A 167 19.20 14.79 12.39
C LYS A 167 20.19 15.96 12.46
N GLU A 168 21.48 15.71 12.22
CA GLU A 168 22.52 16.72 12.20
C GLU A 168 22.28 17.77 11.08
N ARG A 169 21.66 17.36 9.98
CA ARG A 169 21.31 18.23 8.83
C ARG A 169 19.93 18.87 8.91
N GLY A 170 19.28 18.80 10.07
CA GLY A 170 18.06 19.55 10.36
C GLY A 170 16.75 18.82 10.08
N ALA A 171 16.75 17.50 9.86
CA ALA A 171 15.50 16.73 9.87
C ALA A 171 14.81 16.86 11.23
N LYS A 172 13.53 17.20 11.23
CA LYS A 172 12.76 17.42 12.47
C LYS A 172 12.66 16.16 13.32
N ARG A 173 12.48 15.01 12.67
CA ARG A 173 12.40 13.70 13.33
C ARG A 173 12.94 12.61 12.40
N ALA A 174 13.63 11.63 12.98
CA ALA A 174 13.99 10.36 12.35
C ALA A 174 13.56 9.25 13.33
N VAL A 175 12.64 8.40 12.92
CA VAL A 175 12.02 7.38 13.78
C VAL A 175 12.13 6.02 13.11
N LYS A 176 12.82 5.09 13.75
CA LYS A 176 12.90 3.70 13.29
C LYS A 176 11.52 3.05 13.35
N LEU A 177 11.10 2.38 12.30
CA LEU A 177 9.80 1.74 12.21
C LEU A 177 9.88 0.32 12.79
N ASN A 178 8.82 -0.10 13.46
CA ASN A 178 8.68 -1.48 13.93
C ASN A 178 8.12 -2.35 12.78
N VAL A 179 8.99 -2.67 11.82
CA VAL A 179 8.68 -3.52 10.67
C VAL A 179 9.66 -4.66 10.60
N SER A 180 9.24 -5.76 9.99
CA SER A 180 9.99 -7.01 9.96
C SER A 180 11.02 -7.12 8.84
N ALA A 181 10.95 -6.21 7.83
CA ALA A 181 11.85 -6.23 6.67
C ALA A 181 12.01 -4.82 6.06
N PRO A 182 13.11 -4.57 5.32
CA PRO A 182 13.40 -3.29 4.66
C PRO A 182 12.71 -3.23 3.28
N PHE A 183 11.40 -2.97 3.27
CA PHE A 183 10.59 -2.97 2.06
C PHE A 183 11.01 -1.87 1.06
N HIS A 184 10.74 -2.10 -0.22
CA HIS A 184 10.90 -1.11 -1.31
C HIS A 184 12.33 -0.58 -1.49
N CYS A 185 13.33 -1.44 -1.32
CA CYS A 185 14.74 -1.14 -1.59
C CYS A 185 15.42 -2.35 -2.26
N ALA A 186 16.68 -2.19 -2.67
CA ALA A 186 17.44 -3.21 -3.39
C ALA A 186 17.55 -4.57 -2.64
N LEU A 187 17.44 -4.58 -1.31
CA LEU A 187 17.41 -5.80 -0.51
C LEU A 187 16.17 -6.69 -0.78
N MET A 188 15.13 -6.14 -1.41
CA MET A 188 13.94 -6.88 -1.79
C MET A 188 14.06 -7.57 -3.16
N LYS A 189 15.19 -7.46 -3.85
CA LYS A 189 15.40 -8.10 -5.17
C LYS A 189 15.11 -9.61 -5.16
N PRO A 190 15.53 -10.40 -4.14
CA PRO A 190 15.18 -11.83 -4.09
C PRO A 190 13.66 -12.08 -4.00
N ALA A 191 12.92 -11.24 -3.27
CA ALA A 191 11.46 -11.32 -3.21
C ALA A 191 10.83 -10.94 -4.55
N GLN A 192 11.34 -9.90 -5.22
CA GLN A 192 10.90 -9.50 -6.56
C GLN A 192 11.05 -10.63 -7.56
N ASP A 193 12.19 -11.32 -7.59
CA ASP A 193 12.45 -12.38 -8.58
C ASP A 193 11.54 -13.60 -8.36
N ARG A 194 11.24 -13.95 -7.12
CA ARG A 194 10.26 -15.01 -6.80
C ARG A 194 8.85 -14.59 -7.18
N LEU A 195 8.44 -13.39 -6.81
CA LEU A 195 7.10 -12.88 -7.07
C LEU A 195 6.84 -12.67 -8.57
N ALA A 196 7.87 -12.35 -9.35
CA ALA A 196 7.75 -12.20 -10.80
C ALA A 196 7.21 -13.48 -11.48
N ALA A 197 7.67 -14.66 -11.03
CA ALA A 197 7.17 -15.93 -11.55
C ALA A 197 5.67 -16.13 -11.22
N ASP A 198 5.26 -15.82 -9.98
CA ASP A 198 3.86 -15.93 -9.56
C ASP A 198 2.97 -14.96 -10.33
N LEU A 199 3.41 -13.69 -10.47
CA LEU A 199 2.65 -12.66 -11.21
C LEU A 199 2.51 -12.99 -12.70
N GLN A 200 3.55 -13.55 -13.33
CA GLN A 200 3.49 -13.98 -14.73
C GLN A 200 2.58 -15.19 -14.97
N ALA A 201 2.30 -15.98 -13.93
CA ALA A 201 1.36 -17.10 -14.00
C ALA A 201 -0.11 -16.69 -13.79
N VAL A 202 -0.35 -15.44 -13.39
CA VAL A 202 -1.70 -14.89 -13.16
C VAL A 202 -2.17 -14.11 -14.39
N SER A 203 -3.46 -14.19 -14.67
CA SER A 203 -4.07 -13.44 -15.77
C SER A 203 -4.41 -12.01 -15.34
N PHE A 204 -3.85 -11.04 -16.05
CA PHE A 204 -4.22 -9.63 -15.92
C PHE A 204 -5.11 -9.21 -17.10
N SER A 205 -6.19 -8.50 -16.80
CA SER A 205 -7.13 -7.97 -17.80
C SER A 205 -6.88 -6.46 -18.03
N HIS A 206 -7.41 -5.94 -19.14
CA HIS A 206 -7.52 -4.50 -19.34
C HIS A 206 -8.33 -3.88 -18.20
N LEU A 207 -7.85 -2.76 -17.66
CA LEU A 207 -8.45 -2.11 -16.52
C LEU A 207 -9.66 -1.29 -16.93
N SER A 208 -10.77 -1.45 -16.20
CA SER A 208 -11.99 -0.67 -16.43
C SER A 208 -11.88 0.79 -15.96
N VAL A 209 -10.84 1.10 -15.17
CA VAL A 209 -10.51 2.42 -14.61
C VAL A 209 -9.01 2.56 -14.57
N PRO A 210 -8.43 3.69 -15.00
CA PRO A 210 -6.99 3.91 -14.95
C PRO A 210 -6.41 3.75 -13.54
N LEU A 211 -5.33 2.97 -13.42
CA LEU A 211 -4.54 2.80 -12.19
C LEU A 211 -3.33 3.72 -12.21
N VAL A 212 -3.11 4.50 -11.15
CA VAL A 212 -1.84 5.20 -10.94
C VAL A 212 -0.88 4.32 -10.16
N THR A 213 0.26 3.97 -10.80
CA THR A 213 1.23 3.00 -10.27
C THR A 213 2.17 3.61 -9.23
N ASN A 214 2.70 2.78 -8.33
CA ASN A 214 3.66 3.24 -7.31
C ASN A 214 5.07 3.47 -7.87
N ALA A 215 5.52 2.61 -8.79
CA ALA A 215 6.89 2.65 -9.29
C ALA A 215 7.12 3.83 -10.26
N ASP A 216 6.13 4.12 -11.10
CA ASP A 216 6.27 5.11 -12.19
C ASP A 216 5.45 6.39 -11.94
N ALA A 217 4.52 6.40 -10.96
CA ALA A 217 3.62 7.51 -10.64
C ALA A 217 2.84 8.03 -11.85
N ARG A 218 2.36 7.15 -12.73
CA ARG A 218 1.58 7.45 -13.92
C ARG A 218 0.40 6.52 -14.07
N ALA A 219 -0.62 6.95 -14.79
CA ALA A 219 -1.80 6.16 -15.07
C ALA A 219 -1.51 5.10 -16.15
N ILE A 220 -2.07 3.92 -15.95
CA ILE A 220 -2.05 2.80 -16.89
C ILE A 220 -3.43 2.14 -16.95
N GLU A 221 -3.75 1.49 -18.06
CA GLU A 221 -4.97 0.69 -18.26
C GLU A 221 -4.69 -0.72 -18.78
N ASP A 222 -3.46 -0.99 -19.20
CA ASP A 222 -3.03 -2.27 -19.75
C ASP A 222 -2.66 -3.26 -18.63
N GLY A 223 -3.18 -4.49 -18.71
CA GLY A 223 -2.96 -5.51 -17.69
C GLY A 223 -1.51 -6.02 -17.65
N GLU A 224 -0.85 -6.18 -18.81
CA GLU A 224 0.54 -6.61 -18.87
C GLU A 224 1.45 -5.55 -18.25
N GLU A 225 1.17 -4.27 -18.53
CA GLU A 225 1.89 -3.15 -17.92
C GLU A 225 1.70 -3.11 -16.42
N ALA A 226 0.49 -3.44 -15.93
CA ALA A 226 0.20 -3.55 -14.50
C ALA A 226 1.02 -4.67 -13.83
N CYS A 227 1.10 -5.85 -14.47
CA CYS A 227 1.94 -6.95 -14.00
C CYS A 227 3.40 -6.51 -13.87
N GLN A 228 3.95 -5.88 -14.90
CA GLN A 228 5.34 -5.40 -14.91
C GLN A 228 5.58 -4.31 -13.85
N SER A 229 4.61 -3.43 -13.60
CA SER A 229 4.67 -2.43 -12.54
C SER A 229 4.74 -3.07 -11.17
N LEU A 230 3.88 -4.06 -10.87
CA LEU A 230 3.89 -4.79 -9.60
C LEU A 230 5.22 -5.52 -9.34
N ILE A 231 5.84 -6.08 -10.39
CA ILE A 231 7.16 -6.71 -10.27
C ILE A 231 8.21 -5.68 -9.83
N ARG A 232 8.26 -4.52 -10.50
CA ARG A 232 9.21 -3.46 -10.16
C ARG A 232 8.95 -2.87 -8.76
N GLN A 233 7.69 -2.72 -8.38
CA GLN A 233 7.25 -2.13 -7.11
C GLN A 233 7.91 -2.79 -5.89
N VAL A 234 8.22 -4.09 -5.94
CA VAL A 234 8.75 -4.84 -4.79
C VAL A 234 10.06 -4.26 -4.26
N SER A 235 10.98 -3.88 -5.16
CA SER A 235 12.31 -3.37 -4.83
C SER A 235 12.52 -1.90 -5.16
N GLN A 236 11.51 -1.21 -5.68
CA GLN A 236 11.56 0.22 -6.02
C GLN A 236 10.74 1.06 -5.04
N PRO A 237 11.04 2.35 -4.91
CA PRO A 237 10.30 3.25 -4.04
C PRO A 237 8.81 3.35 -4.42
N VAL A 238 7.97 3.46 -3.41
CA VAL A 238 6.59 3.91 -3.58
C VAL A 238 6.60 5.43 -3.73
N ARG A 239 6.30 5.93 -4.93
CA ARG A 239 6.28 7.35 -5.31
C ARG A 239 4.88 7.95 -5.05
N TRP A 240 4.40 7.83 -3.79
CA TRP A 240 3.04 8.22 -3.43
C TRP A 240 2.78 9.72 -3.59
N LEU A 241 3.74 10.57 -3.21
CA LEU A 241 3.65 12.02 -3.42
C LEU A 241 3.37 12.34 -4.89
N GLU A 242 4.19 11.83 -5.79
CA GLU A 242 4.08 12.09 -7.23
C GLU A 242 2.80 11.50 -7.82
N ALA A 243 2.36 10.32 -7.32
CA ALA A 243 1.10 9.71 -7.75
C ALA A 243 -0.12 10.58 -7.36
N VAL A 244 -0.14 11.14 -6.15
CA VAL A 244 -1.21 12.05 -5.72
C VAL A 244 -1.15 13.38 -6.47
N GLU A 245 0.04 13.96 -6.67
CA GLU A 245 0.22 15.18 -7.48
C GLU A 245 -0.25 14.96 -8.92
N PHE A 246 0.06 13.80 -9.52
CA PHE A 246 -0.45 13.43 -10.83
C PHE A 246 -1.97 13.43 -10.86
N LEU A 247 -2.65 12.78 -9.90
CA LEU A 247 -4.10 12.73 -9.81
C LEU A 247 -4.73 14.14 -9.68
N ILE A 248 -4.16 14.99 -8.84
CA ILE A 248 -4.62 16.38 -8.67
C ILE A 248 -4.47 17.16 -9.99
N ASN A 249 -3.34 16.98 -10.68
CA ASN A 249 -3.12 17.61 -11.99
C ASN A 249 -4.07 17.08 -13.09
N GLN A 250 -4.62 15.87 -12.93
CA GLN A 250 -5.71 15.35 -13.78
C GLN A 250 -7.10 15.87 -13.37
N GLY A 251 -7.18 16.78 -12.42
CA GLY A 251 -8.43 17.41 -11.97
C GLY A 251 -9.18 16.63 -10.89
N VAL A 252 -8.56 15.63 -10.26
CA VAL A 252 -9.17 14.92 -9.12
C VAL A 252 -9.27 15.85 -7.92
N GLN A 253 -10.49 16.07 -7.44
CA GLN A 253 -10.80 16.94 -6.31
C GLN A 253 -11.23 16.17 -5.05
N THR A 254 -11.61 14.90 -5.23
CA THR A 254 -12.10 14.06 -4.13
C THR A 254 -11.37 12.73 -4.10
N PHE A 255 -10.83 12.40 -2.94
CA PHE A 255 -10.18 11.12 -2.65
C PHE A 255 -11.01 10.34 -1.64
N ILE A 256 -11.29 9.08 -1.96
CA ILE A 256 -12.00 8.15 -1.06
C ILE A 256 -11.03 7.03 -0.69
N GLU A 257 -10.56 7.04 0.54
CA GLU A 257 -9.74 5.95 1.09
C GLU A 257 -10.64 4.79 1.50
N ILE A 258 -10.42 3.63 0.90
CA ILE A 258 -11.24 2.43 1.11
C ILE A 258 -10.41 1.36 1.79
N GLY A 259 -10.82 0.95 2.99
CA GLY A 259 -10.10 -0.05 3.77
C GLY A 259 -9.81 0.42 5.19
N PRO A 260 -9.02 -0.35 5.97
CA PRO A 260 -8.81 -0.08 7.38
C PRO A 260 -7.93 1.15 7.62
N GLY A 261 -8.42 2.10 8.39
CA GLY A 261 -7.68 3.29 8.83
C GLY A 261 -7.85 4.51 7.91
N LYS A 262 -7.02 5.55 8.20
CA LYS A 262 -7.11 6.89 7.57
C LYS A 262 -5.72 7.44 7.20
N VAL A 263 -4.78 6.55 6.94
CA VAL A 263 -3.37 6.93 6.73
C VAL A 263 -3.20 7.68 5.42
N LEU A 264 -3.78 7.15 4.32
CA LEU A 264 -3.65 7.76 3.01
C LEU A 264 -4.37 9.10 2.93
N SER A 265 -5.56 9.21 3.52
CA SER A 265 -6.27 10.50 3.66
C SER A 265 -5.43 11.55 4.39
N GLY A 266 -4.67 11.12 5.41
CA GLY A 266 -3.73 11.98 6.11
C GLY A 266 -2.57 12.43 5.24
N LEU A 267 -2.03 11.54 4.41
CA LEU A 267 -0.94 11.84 3.46
C LEU A 267 -1.41 12.77 2.34
N VAL A 268 -2.58 12.50 1.75
CA VAL A 268 -3.16 13.37 0.70
C VAL A 268 -3.34 14.79 1.23
N ARG A 269 -3.88 14.98 2.45
CA ARG A 269 -4.03 16.31 3.06
C ARG A 269 -2.69 17.00 3.37
N GLN A 270 -1.59 16.26 3.53
CA GLN A 270 -0.25 16.85 3.65
C GLN A 270 0.30 17.31 2.30
N ILE A 271 -0.14 16.69 1.21
CA ILE A 271 0.25 17.05 -0.16
C ILE A 271 -0.57 18.24 -0.62
N ASP A 272 -1.90 18.16 -0.55
CA ASP A 272 -2.79 19.26 -0.89
C ASP A 272 -4.01 19.31 0.07
N ARG A 273 -4.22 20.47 0.69
CA ARG A 273 -5.33 20.69 1.62
C ARG A 273 -6.63 21.12 0.94
N SER A 274 -6.57 21.47 -0.33
CA SER A 274 -7.74 21.92 -1.10
C SER A 274 -8.62 20.76 -1.53
N VAL A 275 -8.09 19.54 -1.63
CA VAL A 275 -8.83 18.36 -2.03
C VAL A 275 -9.66 17.78 -0.88
N ARG A 276 -10.83 17.26 -1.24
CA ARG A 276 -11.70 16.55 -0.30
C ARG A 276 -11.17 15.14 -0.06
N CYS A 277 -11.10 14.72 1.20
CA CYS A 277 -10.75 13.34 1.57
C CYS A 277 -11.80 12.77 2.50
N VAL A 278 -12.36 11.62 2.14
CA VAL A 278 -13.23 10.79 2.99
C VAL A 278 -12.63 9.39 3.12
N ASN A 279 -13.02 8.62 4.13
CA ASN A 279 -12.60 7.23 4.28
C ASN A 279 -13.81 6.32 4.50
N ILE A 280 -13.70 5.07 4.11
CA ILE A 280 -14.71 4.02 4.30
C ILE A 280 -14.02 2.78 4.87
N GLU A 281 -14.23 2.53 6.17
CA GLU A 281 -13.70 1.37 6.90
C GLU A 281 -14.76 0.57 7.66
N ASP A 282 -15.95 1.17 7.87
CA ASP A 282 -17.10 0.63 8.57
C ASP A 282 -18.42 1.24 8.08
N GLU A 283 -19.56 0.80 8.61
CA GLU A 283 -20.89 1.34 8.24
C GLU A 283 -21.01 2.84 8.52
N ALA A 284 -20.48 3.30 9.65
CA ALA A 284 -20.60 4.71 10.05
C ALA A 284 -19.84 5.63 9.09
N SER A 285 -18.61 5.28 8.72
CA SER A 285 -17.80 6.02 7.77
C SER A 285 -18.37 5.94 6.35
N LEU A 286 -18.99 4.84 5.94
CA LEU A 286 -19.68 4.70 4.67
C LEU A 286 -20.88 5.65 4.57
N ARG A 287 -21.71 5.73 5.62
CA ARG A 287 -22.83 6.68 5.68
C ARG A 287 -22.36 8.12 5.64
N PHE A 288 -21.33 8.45 6.44
CA PHE A 288 -20.72 9.78 6.42
C PHE A 288 -20.19 10.15 5.03
N ALA A 289 -19.48 9.22 4.36
CA ALA A 289 -18.98 9.45 3.01
C ALA A 289 -20.11 9.72 2.02
N ARG A 290 -21.25 9.01 2.13
CA ARG A 290 -22.42 9.23 1.29
C ARG A 290 -23.02 10.63 1.45
N GLU A 291 -23.16 11.09 2.68
CA GLU A 291 -23.65 12.44 2.98
C GLU A 291 -22.66 13.51 2.46
N ALA A 292 -21.37 13.32 2.75
CA ALA A 292 -20.34 14.26 2.36
C ALA A 292 -20.13 14.37 0.83
N LEU A 293 -20.53 13.37 0.05
CA LEU A 293 -20.40 13.38 -1.41
C LEU A 293 -21.71 13.75 -2.14
N ALA A 294 -22.83 13.90 -1.41
CA ALA A 294 -24.10 14.35 -1.97
C ALA A 294 -24.18 15.87 -2.17
N ASP A 295 -23.30 16.61 -1.48
CA ASP A 295 -23.11 18.06 -1.55
C ASP A 295 -22.03 18.43 -2.58
#